data_5c35dd7ab5bb2c81edc2dbde17bea65a
#
_entry.id   5c35dd7ab5bb2c81edc2dbde17bea65a
#
_cell.length_a   1.000
_cell.length_b   1.000
_cell.length_c   1.000
_cell.angle_alpha   90.00
_cell.angle_beta   90.00
_cell.angle_gamma   90.00
#
_symmetry.space_group_name_H-M   'P 1'
#
loop_
_entity.id
_entity.type
_entity.pdbx_description
1 polymer ?
#
loop_
_entity_poly.entity_id
_entity_poly.type
_entity_poly.pdbx_seq_one_letter_code
_entity_poly.pdbx_strand_id
1 'polypeptide(L)'
;MAKQKTDPIIVYAHPMCRDLRPVQEILRAAGAPYRYVNIHKSEEGMKTVAKINKGNLSVPTLVFPDKTTLTEPNRAALLAKLAKYGYEITDRSAFISSVTNLFRSRTFWVMLAILVYALLRYLGVI
;
A
#
# COMPACT_ATOMS: atom_id res chain seq x y z
N MET A 1 23.66 9.54 1.80
CA MET A 1 22.51 8.62 1.87
C MET A 1 21.23 9.24 2.41
N ALA A 2 21.29 10.28 3.26
CA ALA A 2 20.11 11.03 3.70
C ALA A 2 19.34 11.74 2.55
N LYS A 3 20.01 12.08 1.46
CA LYS A 3 19.39 12.71 0.28
C LYS A 3 18.41 11.80 -0.48
N GLN A 4 18.59 10.50 -0.44
CA GLN A 4 17.73 9.56 -1.18
C GLN A 4 16.32 9.43 -0.57
N LYS A 5 16.18 9.71 0.73
CA LYS A 5 14.90 9.64 1.44
C LYS A 5 14.02 10.88 1.21
N THR A 6 14.61 11.98 0.79
CA THR A 6 13.91 13.27 0.59
C THR A 6 13.49 13.50 -0.86
N ASP A 7 14.09 12.80 -1.81
CA ASP A 7 13.76 12.96 -3.22
C ASP A 7 12.44 12.23 -3.54
N PRO A 8 11.55 12.84 -4.33
CA PRO A 8 10.26 12.24 -4.63
C PRO A 8 10.38 11.05 -5.56
N ILE A 9 9.55 10.05 -5.32
CA ILE A 9 9.29 8.95 -6.26
C ILE A 9 8.39 9.50 -7.36
N ILE A 10 8.74 9.28 -8.62
CA ILE A 10 7.92 9.76 -9.73
C ILE A 10 7.01 8.62 -10.19
N VAL A 11 5.71 8.87 -10.17
CA VAL A 11 4.68 7.91 -10.57
C VAL A 11 4.10 8.33 -11.91
N TYR A 12 4.45 7.62 -12.96
CA TYR A 12 3.89 7.83 -14.30
C TYR A 12 2.66 6.97 -14.48
N ALA A 13 1.52 7.59 -14.71
CA ALA A 13 0.26 6.90 -14.92
C ALA A 13 -0.74 7.80 -15.66
N HIS A 14 -1.97 7.36 -15.78
CA HIS A 14 -3.08 8.16 -16.29
C HIS A 14 -4.32 7.98 -15.39
N PRO A 15 -5.30 8.89 -15.45
CA PRO A 15 -6.45 8.86 -14.52
C PRO A 15 -7.29 7.58 -14.59
N MET A 16 -7.27 6.89 -15.74
CA MET A 16 -8.02 5.64 -15.95
C MET A 16 -7.25 4.39 -15.47
N CYS A 17 -6.03 4.56 -14.95
CA CYS A 17 -5.24 3.44 -14.45
C CYS A 17 -5.82 2.90 -13.15
N ARG A 18 -6.27 1.63 -13.19
CA ARG A 18 -6.87 0.95 -12.03
C ARG A 18 -5.91 0.88 -10.84
N ASP A 19 -4.64 0.64 -11.13
CA ASP A 19 -3.62 0.38 -10.10
C ASP A 19 -2.99 1.67 -9.55
N LEU A 20 -3.34 2.84 -10.09
CA LEU A 20 -2.81 4.12 -9.63
C LEU A 20 -3.20 4.41 -8.17
N ARG A 21 -4.47 4.25 -7.83
CA ARG A 21 -4.96 4.51 -6.46
C ARG A 21 -4.27 3.65 -5.41
N PRO A 22 -4.21 2.32 -5.58
CA PRO A 22 -3.50 1.46 -4.62
C PRO A 22 -2.04 1.88 -4.43
N VAL A 23 -1.34 2.21 -5.49
CA VAL A 23 0.05 2.69 -5.43
C VAL A 23 0.15 3.99 -4.62
N GLN A 24 -0.71 4.96 -4.92
CA GLN A 24 -0.72 6.23 -4.19
C GLN A 24 -1.04 6.06 -2.71
N GLU A 25 -1.98 5.18 -2.37
CA GLU A 25 -2.34 4.88 -0.97
C GLU A 25 -1.16 4.27 -0.21
N ILE A 26 -0.44 3.35 -0.84
CA ILE A 26 0.76 2.74 -0.24
C ILE A 26 1.84 3.80 -0.02
N LEU A 27 2.11 4.66 -0.99
CA LEU A 27 3.11 5.72 -0.86
C LEU A 27 2.76 6.72 0.24
N ARG A 28 1.49 7.10 0.35
CA ARG A 28 1.00 7.97 1.42
C ARG A 28 1.12 7.30 2.80
N ALA A 29 0.73 6.05 2.90
CA ALA A 29 0.82 5.29 4.16
C ALA A 29 2.27 5.11 4.62
N ALA A 30 3.19 4.97 3.68
CA ALA A 30 4.63 4.88 3.97
C ALA A 30 5.26 6.25 4.32
N GLY A 31 4.55 7.36 4.08
CA GLY A 31 5.12 8.69 4.20
C GLY A 31 6.19 8.99 3.15
N ALA A 32 6.18 8.26 2.03
CA ALA A 32 7.12 8.45 0.94
C ALA A 32 6.68 9.62 0.06
N PRO A 33 7.52 10.65 -0.15
CA PRO A 33 7.17 11.73 -1.06
C PRO A 33 7.12 11.20 -2.48
N TYR A 34 6.08 11.55 -3.22
CA TYR A 34 5.94 11.18 -4.61
C TYR A 34 5.34 12.31 -5.45
N ARG A 35 5.62 12.26 -6.75
CA ARG A 35 5.04 13.16 -7.74
C ARG A 35 4.33 12.34 -8.82
N TYR A 36 3.07 12.63 -9.04
CA TYR A 36 2.28 12.02 -10.09
C TYR A 36 2.46 12.77 -11.41
N VAL A 37 2.75 12.03 -12.47
CA VAL A 37 2.84 12.56 -13.84
C VAL A 37 1.81 11.85 -14.71
N ASN A 38 0.86 12.61 -15.23
CA ASN A 38 -0.14 12.09 -16.16
C ASN A 38 0.46 12.01 -17.57
N ILE A 39 0.70 10.80 -18.07
CA ILE A 39 1.33 10.57 -19.38
C ILE A 39 0.46 11.02 -20.55
N HIS A 40 -0.85 11.16 -20.36
CA HIS A 40 -1.74 11.69 -21.41
C HIS A 40 -1.61 13.21 -21.57
N LYS A 41 -1.11 13.91 -20.57
CA LYS A 41 -0.88 15.36 -20.58
C LYS A 41 0.58 15.75 -20.66
N SER A 42 1.49 14.78 -20.57
CA SER A 42 2.94 15.00 -20.60
C SER A 42 3.57 14.13 -21.68
N GLU A 43 3.92 14.74 -22.80
CA GLU A 43 4.63 14.04 -23.86
C GLU A 43 5.99 13.52 -23.40
N GLU A 44 6.70 14.30 -22.59
CA GLU A 44 7.96 13.89 -21.97
C GLU A 44 7.77 12.68 -21.06
N GLY A 45 6.72 12.69 -20.23
CA GLY A 45 6.36 11.56 -19.38
C GLY A 45 6.04 10.30 -20.19
N MET A 46 5.30 10.43 -21.28
CA MET A 46 4.99 9.32 -22.18
C MET A 46 6.26 8.74 -22.81
N LYS A 47 7.16 9.57 -23.28
CA LYS A 47 8.45 9.14 -23.85
C LYS A 47 9.31 8.43 -22.81
N THR A 48 9.32 8.92 -21.58
CA THR A 48 10.06 8.32 -20.47
C THR A 48 9.55 6.91 -20.17
N VAL A 49 8.23 6.74 -20.07
CA VAL A 49 7.60 5.42 -19.86
C VAL A 49 7.93 4.45 -20.99
N ALA A 50 7.81 4.90 -22.23
CA ALA A 50 8.13 4.10 -23.41
C ALA A 50 9.60 3.67 -23.40
N LYS A 51 10.51 4.56 -23.03
CA LYS A 51 11.94 4.26 -22.92
C LYS A 51 12.23 3.21 -21.85
N ILE A 52 11.58 3.33 -20.69
CA ILE A 52 11.76 2.39 -19.55
C ILE A 52 11.23 1.00 -19.94
N ASN A 53 10.08 0.92 -20.59
CA ASN A 53 9.35 -0.31 -20.90
C ASN A 53 9.57 -0.80 -22.35
N LYS A 54 10.64 -0.39 -22.99
CA LYS A 54 11.03 -0.83 -24.34
C LYS A 54 9.93 -0.60 -25.39
N GLY A 55 9.30 0.56 -25.37
CA GLY A 55 8.24 0.96 -26.30
C GLY A 55 6.82 0.75 -25.78
N ASN A 56 6.63 0.04 -24.67
CA ASN A 56 5.31 -0.16 -24.07
C ASN A 56 4.95 0.99 -23.13
N LEU A 57 3.68 1.40 -23.15
CA LEU A 57 3.15 2.42 -22.26
C LEU A 57 2.50 1.78 -21.03
N SER A 58 3.20 0.83 -20.41
CA SER A 58 2.73 0.15 -19.19
C SER A 58 2.69 1.11 -18.00
N VAL A 59 1.58 1.16 -17.32
CA VAL A 59 1.36 2.03 -16.18
C VAL A 59 0.68 1.27 -15.03
N PRO A 60 0.94 1.61 -13.77
CA PRO A 60 1.83 2.67 -13.33
C PRO A 60 3.32 2.28 -13.46
N THR A 61 4.17 3.21 -13.83
CA THR A 61 5.62 3.05 -13.81
C THR A 61 6.20 4.02 -12.79
N LEU A 62 6.95 3.49 -11.82
CA LEU A 62 7.56 4.28 -10.76
C LEU A 62 9.06 4.39 -11.00
N VAL A 63 9.57 5.61 -10.84
CA VAL A 63 11.01 5.89 -10.88
C VAL A 63 11.45 6.35 -9.49
N PHE A 64 12.36 5.61 -8.89
CA PHE A 64 12.90 5.88 -7.56
C PHE A 64 14.09 6.85 -7.63
N PRO A 65 14.46 7.50 -6.50
CA PRO A 65 15.58 8.47 -6.48
C PRO A 65 16.92 7.91 -6.95
N ASP A 66 17.15 6.60 -6.79
CA ASP A 66 18.35 5.90 -7.30
C ASP A 66 18.26 5.53 -8.79
N LYS A 67 17.21 6.00 -9.48
CA LYS A 67 16.91 5.74 -10.89
C LYS A 67 16.47 4.30 -11.20
N THR A 68 16.27 3.46 -10.18
CA THR A 68 15.62 2.15 -10.37
C THR A 68 14.13 2.35 -10.65
N THR A 69 13.54 1.39 -11.34
CA THR A 69 12.14 1.48 -11.78
C THR A 69 11.34 0.27 -11.36
N LEU A 70 10.04 0.47 -11.15
CA LEU A 70 9.05 -0.60 -11.01
C LEU A 70 7.91 -0.33 -11.97
N THR A 71 7.60 -1.31 -12.82
CA THR A 71 6.48 -1.25 -13.75
C THR A 71 5.37 -2.19 -13.28
N GLU A 72 4.16 -1.67 -13.18
CA GLU A 72 2.98 -2.40 -12.71
C GLU A 72 3.24 -3.22 -11.44
N PRO A 73 3.81 -2.60 -10.38
CA PRO A 73 4.19 -3.34 -9.19
C PRO A 73 2.96 -3.87 -8.46
N ASN A 74 3.04 -5.11 -8.00
CA ASN A 74 2.07 -5.59 -7.03
C ASN A 74 2.39 -5.00 -5.64
N ARG A 75 1.47 -5.16 -4.70
CA ARG A 75 1.63 -4.64 -3.34
C ARG A 75 2.94 -5.11 -2.69
N ALA A 76 3.24 -6.41 -2.78
CA ALA A 76 4.43 -7.00 -2.17
C ALA A 76 5.73 -6.43 -2.75
N ALA A 77 5.82 -6.27 -4.07
CA ALA A 77 6.98 -5.71 -4.75
C ALA A 77 7.22 -4.24 -4.35
N LEU A 78 6.14 -3.45 -4.28
CA LEU A 78 6.22 -2.04 -3.88
C LEU A 78 6.65 -1.89 -2.42
N LEU A 79 6.07 -2.68 -1.52
CA LEU A 79 6.43 -2.66 -0.10
C LEU A 79 7.89 -3.08 0.11
N ALA A 80 8.35 -4.12 -0.58
CA ALA A 80 9.75 -4.55 -0.51
C ALA A 80 10.71 -3.47 -1.01
N LYS A 81 10.35 -2.76 -2.07
CA LYS A 81 11.15 -1.66 -2.60
C LYS A 81 11.20 -0.47 -1.63
N LEU A 82 10.07 -0.10 -1.05
CA LEU A 82 9.99 0.97 -0.05
C LEU A 82 10.80 0.64 1.21
N ALA A 83 10.79 -0.62 1.64
CA ALA A 83 11.59 -1.05 2.79
C ALA A 83 13.08 -0.82 2.61
N LYS A 84 13.60 -0.96 1.39
CA LYS A 84 14.99 -0.66 1.05
C LYS A 84 15.36 0.81 1.26
N TYR A 85 14.38 1.73 1.19
CA TYR A 85 14.55 3.15 1.46
C TYR A 85 14.27 3.53 2.91
N GLY A 86 13.96 2.55 3.77
CA GLY A 86 13.64 2.77 5.17
C GLY A 86 12.19 3.21 5.42
N TYR A 87 11.32 3.07 4.43
CA TYR A 87 9.89 3.29 4.60
C TYR A 87 9.22 2.01 5.05
N GLU A 88 8.74 1.98 6.28
CA GLU A 88 7.97 0.86 6.81
C GLU A 88 6.51 1.26 6.93
N ILE A 89 5.65 0.49 6.28
CA ILE A 89 4.22 0.58 6.55
C ILE A 89 3.96 -0.32 7.76
N THR A 90 3.80 0.31 8.89
CA THR A 90 3.24 -0.39 10.04
C THR A 90 1.79 -0.69 9.69
N ASP A 91 1.50 -1.95 9.43
CA ASP A 91 0.17 -2.38 8.97
C ASP A 91 -0.84 -2.36 10.13
N ARG A 92 -0.86 -1.22 10.85
CA ARG A 92 -1.85 -0.94 11.89
C ARG A 92 -3.27 -1.03 11.33
N SER A 93 -3.43 -0.66 10.06
CA SER A 93 -4.73 -0.72 9.41
C SER A 93 -5.19 -2.17 9.19
N ALA A 94 -4.29 -3.07 8.81
CA ALA A 94 -4.62 -4.49 8.67
C ALA A 94 -4.91 -5.14 10.02
N PHE A 95 -4.14 -4.78 11.05
CA PHE A 95 -4.40 -5.27 12.41
C PHE A 95 -5.75 -4.75 12.94
N ILE A 96 -6.02 -3.45 12.78
CA ILE A 96 -7.29 -2.84 13.20
C ILE A 96 -8.46 -3.43 12.42
N SER A 97 -8.32 -3.64 11.10
CA SER A 97 -9.38 -4.24 10.28
C SER A 97 -9.63 -5.70 10.64
N SER A 98 -8.58 -6.45 11.00
CA SER A 98 -8.72 -7.84 11.47
C SER A 98 -9.45 -7.88 12.81
N VAL A 99 -9.10 -6.99 13.74
CA VAL A 99 -9.73 -6.91 15.06
C VAL A 99 -11.19 -6.45 14.92
N THR A 100 -11.48 -5.44 14.10
CA THR A 100 -12.86 -4.97 13.90
C THR A 100 -13.74 -6.03 13.22
N ASN A 101 -13.18 -6.78 12.28
CA ASN A 101 -13.91 -7.90 11.66
C ASN A 101 -14.22 -9.02 12.66
N LEU A 102 -13.31 -9.28 13.60
CA LEU A 102 -13.54 -10.26 14.65
C LEU A 102 -14.71 -9.84 15.55
N PHE A 103 -14.75 -8.57 15.98
CA PHE A 103 -15.85 -8.03 16.78
C PHE A 103 -17.17 -7.93 16.01
N ARG A 104 -17.11 -7.85 14.70
CA ARG A 104 -18.30 -7.80 13.84
C ARG A 104 -18.90 -9.17 13.58
N SER A 105 -18.15 -10.25 13.83
CA SER A 105 -18.61 -11.61 13.63
C SER A 105 -19.64 -12.01 14.69
N ARG A 106 -20.81 -12.49 14.23
CA ARG A 106 -21.84 -13.06 15.13
C ARG A 106 -21.32 -14.23 15.94
N THR A 107 -20.44 -15.02 15.35
CA THR A 107 -19.82 -16.18 16.01
C THR A 107 -18.95 -15.78 17.18
N PHE A 108 -18.24 -14.65 17.09
CA PHE A 108 -17.45 -14.12 18.18
C PHE A 108 -18.30 -13.82 19.42
N TRP A 109 -19.44 -13.15 19.25
CA TRP A 109 -20.33 -12.81 20.35
C TRP A 109 -20.98 -14.03 21.00
N VAL A 110 -21.32 -15.03 20.19
CA VAL A 110 -21.84 -16.31 20.69
C VAL A 110 -20.78 -17.03 21.53
N MET A 111 -19.55 -17.12 21.02
CA MET A 111 -18.45 -17.74 21.78
C MET A 111 -18.13 -16.98 23.08
N LEU A 112 -18.16 -15.66 23.02
CA LEU A 112 -17.95 -14.82 24.20
C LEU A 112 -19.04 -15.06 25.25
N ALA A 113 -20.30 -15.13 24.84
CA ALA A 113 -21.42 -15.41 25.75
C ALA A 113 -21.30 -16.77 26.42
N ILE A 114 -20.90 -17.81 25.67
CA ILE A 114 -20.68 -19.15 26.20
C ILE A 114 -19.53 -19.13 27.22
N LEU A 115 -18.45 -18.43 26.92
CA LEU A 115 -17.29 -18.33 27.78
C LEU A 115 -17.61 -17.59 29.09
N VAL A 116 -18.34 -16.48 28.99
CA VAL A 116 -18.81 -15.71 30.16
C VAL A 116 -19.75 -16.57 31.04
N TYR A 117 -20.68 -17.26 30.39
CA TYR A 117 -21.59 -18.19 31.11
C TYR A 117 -20.82 -19.29 31.84
N ALA A 118 -19.87 -19.93 31.18
CA ALA A 118 -19.04 -20.97 31.79
C ALA A 118 -18.21 -20.41 32.96
N LEU A 119 -17.66 -19.21 32.82
CA LEU A 119 -16.89 -18.55 33.87
C LEU A 119 -17.75 -18.22 35.08
N LEU A 120 -18.93 -17.66 34.87
CA LEU A 120 -19.88 -17.34 35.97
C LEU A 120 -20.33 -18.58 36.70
N ARG A 121 -20.57 -19.66 35.99
CA ARG A 121 -20.90 -20.96 36.61
C ARG A 121 -19.74 -21.54 37.40
N TYR A 122 -18.51 -21.42 36.88
CA TYR A 122 -17.31 -21.87 37.59
C TYR A 122 -17.08 -21.08 38.86
N LEU A 123 -17.34 -19.76 38.85
CA LEU A 123 -17.21 -18.89 40.01
C LEU A 123 -18.39 -19.02 41.03
N GLY A 124 -19.40 -19.82 40.69
CA GLY A 124 -20.55 -20.05 41.56
C GLY A 124 -21.52 -18.86 41.67
N VAL A 125 -21.48 -17.93 40.70
CA VAL A 125 -22.36 -16.75 40.68
C VAL A 125 -23.77 -17.09 40.16
N ILE A 126 -23.85 -18.13 39.28
CA ILE A 126 -25.13 -18.65 38.72
C ILE A 126 -25.23 -20.16 38.85
#